data_5ff3c816df0efc06ba9399af3897eea6
#
_entry.id   5ff3c816df0efc06ba9399af3897eea6
#
_cell.length_a   1.000
_cell.length_b   1.000
_cell.length_c   1.000
_cell.angle_alpha   90.00
_cell.angle_beta   90.00
_cell.angle_gamma   90.00
#
_symmetry.space_group_name_H-M   'P 1'
#
loop_
_entity.id
_entity.type
_entity.pdbx_description
1 polymer ?
#
loop_
_entity_poly.entity_id
_entity_poly.type
_entity_poly.pdbx_seq_one_letter_code
_entity_poly.pdbx_strand_id
1 'polypeptide(L)'
;MMNLKKIFSVGLVGLAALGLAACGASSSKESKSADGPVTVKVGVMSLSDTEEARWNKVQEILDKENAGVKLEYTQFTDYSQPNQALLDGDVDINAFQHYNFLENWNKEKGADLVSVADTYIAPIRLYSGTKDGKNKYTDVKDIPENGTIAVPNDATNESRALYLLESAGLIKLDVKGKELATVANIKENKKNLTISELDASQTPASLTSADAAVVNNTFVREAGIDYKKALFKEEANENSKQWYNLIAAKADWKKSDKADAIEKIIKAYHTDEVKKVIEETSDGLDQPVW
;
A
#
# COMPACT_ATOMS: atom_id res chain seq x y z
N MET A 1 -55.87 -35.32 -1.20
CA MET A 1 -56.59 -35.77 -2.41
C MET A 1 -55.63 -35.55 -3.57
N MET A 2 -55.03 -36.68 -4.01
CA MET A 2 -55.26 -37.32 -5.33
C MET A 2 -54.76 -36.46 -6.51
N ASN A 3 -54.04 -36.91 -7.50
CA ASN A 3 -53.45 -38.17 -8.04
C ASN A 3 -52.49 -37.73 -9.15
N LEU A 4 -51.29 -38.22 -9.26
CA LEU A 4 -50.82 -39.44 -9.99
C LEU A 4 -51.18 -39.52 -11.50
N LYS A 5 -50.15 -39.58 -12.37
CA LYS A 5 -49.85 -40.54 -13.44
C LYS A 5 -48.84 -39.93 -14.42
N LYS A 6 -47.61 -40.39 -14.50
CA LYS A 6 -47.03 -41.48 -15.32
C LYS A 6 -47.47 -41.47 -16.77
N ILE A 7 -46.51 -41.39 -17.70
CA ILE A 7 -46.39 -42.32 -18.85
C ILE A 7 -44.95 -42.31 -19.41
N PHE A 8 -44.42 -43.49 -19.59
CA PHE A 8 -43.20 -43.95 -20.25
C PHE A 8 -43.31 -43.83 -21.77
N SER A 9 -42.21 -43.69 -22.50
CA SER A 9 -41.98 -44.33 -23.78
C SER A 9 -40.51 -44.50 -24.12
N VAL A 10 -40.20 -45.73 -24.48
CA VAL A 10 -38.92 -46.33 -24.86
C VAL A 10 -38.85 -46.39 -26.40
N GLY A 11 -37.63 -46.40 -26.95
CA GLY A 11 -37.34 -46.82 -28.33
C GLY A 11 -35.97 -46.28 -28.75
N LEU A 12 -35.07 -47.01 -28.89
CA LEU A 12 -34.43 -48.17 -29.52
C LEU A 12 -33.38 -47.72 -30.58
N VAL A 13 -32.12 -47.98 -30.30
CA VAL A 13 -31.01 -48.65 -31.02
C VAL A 13 -30.76 -48.33 -32.49
N GLY A 14 -29.53 -47.97 -32.79
CA GLY A 14 -28.86 -48.03 -34.10
C GLY A 14 -27.34 -48.02 -33.98
N LEU A 15 -26.73 -49.22 -33.95
CA LEU A 15 -25.28 -49.45 -34.11
C LEU A 15 -24.90 -49.29 -35.59
N ALA A 16 -23.77 -48.63 -35.86
CA ALA A 16 -22.94 -48.96 -37.01
C ALA A 16 -21.50 -48.63 -36.75
N ALA A 17 -20.62 -49.56 -37.02
CA ALA A 17 -19.24 -49.68 -36.65
C ALA A 17 -18.26 -49.26 -37.78
N LEU A 18 -17.02 -48.98 -37.35
CA LEU A 18 -15.72 -49.19 -38.00
C LEU A 18 -15.25 -48.19 -39.09
N GLY A 19 -14.11 -47.59 -38.76
CA GLY A 19 -13.15 -46.98 -39.66
C GLY A 19 -11.87 -46.56 -38.96
N LEU A 20 -10.93 -47.52 -38.74
CA LEU A 20 -9.54 -47.18 -38.32
C LEU A 20 -8.83 -46.54 -39.52
N ALA A 21 -8.25 -45.35 -39.27
CA ALA A 21 -7.11 -44.83 -40.04
C ALA A 21 -6.17 -44.16 -39.07
N ALA A 22 -5.05 -44.83 -38.78
CA ALA A 22 -3.91 -44.28 -38.09
C ALA A 22 -3.16 -43.32 -39.02
N CYS A 23 -3.01 -42.07 -38.63
CA CYS A 23 -1.90 -41.23 -39.12
C CYS A 23 -1.41 -40.40 -37.96
N GLY A 24 -0.15 -40.61 -37.56
CA GLY A 24 0.53 -39.86 -36.55
C GLY A 24 0.64 -38.39 -36.95
N ALA A 25 0.20 -37.53 -36.06
CA ALA A 25 0.57 -36.13 -36.03
C ALA A 25 0.95 -35.81 -34.60
N SER A 26 2.20 -35.42 -34.40
CA SER A 26 2.74 -34.85 -33.18
C SER A 26 1.83 -33.71 -32.77
N SER A 27 1.07 -33.91 -31.70
CA SER A 27 0.34 -32.83 -31.03
C SER A 27 1.36 -32.01 -30.26
N SER A 28 1.87 -30.93 -30.87
CA SER A 28 2.27 -29.78 -30.11
C SER A 28 1.09 -29.40 -29.23
N LYS A 29 1.25 -29.50 -27.92
CA LYS A 29 0.33 -28.88 -26.96
C LYS A 29 0.40 -27.37 -27.16
N GLU A 30 -0.39 -26.83 -28.05
CA GLU A 30 -0.83 -25.46 -27.95
C GLU A 30 -1.61 -25.35 -26.64
N SER A 31 -1.00 -24.73 -25.65
CA SER A 31 -1.72 -24.23 -24.50
C SER A 31 -2.73 -23.21 -25.06
N LYS A 32 -4.02 -23.56 -25.04
CA LYS A 32 -5.08 -22.57 -25.26
C LYS A 32 -4.88 -21.51 -24.18
N SER A 33 -4.38 -20.33 -24.56
CA SER A 33 -4.51 -19.13 -23.75
C SER A 33 -6.01 -18.91 -23.52
N ALA A 34 -6.41 -18.70 -22.28
CA ALA A 34 -7.75 -18.24 -21.95
C ALA A 34 -8.01 -16.97 -22.75
N ASP A 35 -9.15 -16.90 -23.43
CA ASP A 35 -9.53 -15.79 -24.34
C ASP A 35 -9.85 -14.50 -23.55
N GLY A 36 -8.86 -13.87 -22.90
CA GLY A 36 -9.05 -12.63 -22.15
C GLY A 36 -7.79 -12.18 -21.39
N PRO A 37 -7.74 -10.92 -20.96
CA PRO A 37 -6.62 -10.42 -20.16
C PRO A 37 -6.58 -11.12 -18.80
N VAL A 38 -5.35 -11.36 -18.29
CA VAL A 38 -5.14 -11.84 -16.92
C VAL A 38 -5.44 -10.70 -15.96
N THR A 39 -6.44 -10.90 -15.10
CA THR A 39 -6.78 -9.92 -14.06
C THR A 39 -5.86 -10.08 -12.86
N VAL A 40 -5.18 -8.99 -12.47
CA VAL A 40 -4.37 -8.89 -11.24
C VAL A 40 -5.05 -7.94 -10.27
N LYS A 41 -5.36 -8.44 -9.09
CA LYS A 41 -5.97 -7.65 -8.01
C LYS A 41 -4.88 -6.96 -7.20
N VAL A 42 -4.96 -5.64 -7.11
CA VAL A 42 -4.00 -4.79 -6.40
C VAL A 42 -4.65 -4.24 -5.14
N GLY A 43 -4.10 -4.57 -3.98
CA GLY A 43 -4.50 -3.95 -2.71
C GLY A 43 -3.85 -2.58 -2.57
N VAL A 44 -4.65 -1.55 -2.44
CA VAL A 44 -4.20 -0.15 -2.29
C VAL A 44 -4.94 0.52 -1.14
N MET A 45 -4.41 1.63 -0.64
CA MET A 45 -5.20 2.52 0.20
C MET A 45 -6.24 3.25 -0.67
N SER A 46 -7.13 4.03 -0.06
CA SER A 46 -8.10 4.84 -0.82
C SER A 46 -7.45 5.54 -1.99
N LEU A 47 -7.96 5.33 -3.20
CA LEU A 47 -7.39 5.91 -4.42
C LEU A 47 -7.58 7.43 -4.43
N SER A 48 -6.58 8.17 -3.97
CA SER A 48 -6.49 9.60 -4.20
C SER A 48 -6.25 9.88 -5.69
N ASP A 49 -6.54 11.10 -6.15
CA ASP A 49 -6.31 11.51 -7.55
C ASP A 49 -4.90 11.16 -8.05
N THR A 50 -3.89 11.27 -7.18
CA THR A 50 -2.49 10.92 -7.50
C THR A 50 -2.28 9.41 -7.63
N GLU A 51 -2.86 8.64 -6.71
CA GLU A 51 -2.79 7.18 -6.72
C GLU A 51 -3.50 6.65 -7.98
N GLU A 52 -4.69 7.16 -8.26
CA GLU A 52 -5.46 6.81 -9.45
C GLU A 52 -4.70 7.17 -10.74
N ALA A 53 -4.14 8.37 -10.83
CA ALA A 53 -3.35 8.80 -12.00
C ALA A 53 -2.14 7.89 -12.24
N ARG A 54 -1.44 7.49 -11.18
CA ARG A 54 -0.30 6.57 -11.22
C ARG A 54 -0.69 5.21 -11.78
N TRP A 55 -1.70 4.58 -11.21
CA TRP A 55 -2.12 3.25 -11.60
C TRP A 55 -2.83 3.23 -12.97
N ASN A 56 -3.57 4.30 -13.32
CA ASN A 56 -4.11 4.48 -14.67
C ASN A 56 -2.98 4.56 -15.71
N LYS A 57 -1.86 5.22 -15.39
CA LYS A 57 -0.70 5.24 -16.29
C LYS A 57 -0.08 3.85 -16.45
N VAL A 58 0.01 3.06 -15.38
CA VAL A 58 0.46 1.67 -15.47
C VAL A 58 -0.44 0.86 -16.39
N GLN A 59 -1.78 0.96 -16.24
CA GLN A 59 -2.71 0.26 -17.11
C GLN A 59 -2.61 0.72 -18.57
N GLU A 60 -2.46 2.03 -18.83
CA GLU A 60 -2.26 2.60 -20.18
C GLU A 60 -1.03 2.00 -20.88
N ILE A 61 0.08 1.85 -20.14
CA ILE A 61 1.31 1.24 -20.66
C ILE A 61 1.09 -0.25 -20.98
N LEU A 62 0.45 -1.00 -20.08
CA LEU A 62 0.11 -2.40 -20.29
C LEU A 62 -0.78 -2.59 -21.52
N ASP A 63 -1.77 -1.72 -21.72
CA ASP A 63 -2.68 -1.75 -22.88
C ASP A 63 -1.93 -1.42 -24.17
N LYS A 64 -1.08 -0.41 -24.17
CA LYS A 64 -0.27 0.02 -25.32
C LYS A 64 0.73 -1.09 -25.77
N GLU A 65 1.27 -1.82 -24.81
CA GLU A 65 2.17 -2.95 -25.07
C GLU A 65 1.41 -4.24 -25.43
N ASN A 66 0.07 -4.24 -25.44
CA ASN A 66 -0.76 -5.43 -25.59
C ASN A 66 -0.36 -6.54 -24.60
N ALA A 67 -0.06 -6.15 -23.36
CA ALA A 67 0.47 -7.03 -22.33
C ALA A 67 -0.52 -8.13 -21.89
N GLY A 68 -1.82 -7.98 -22.21
CA GLY A 68 -2.86 -8.91 -21.82
C GLY A 68 -3.11 -8.95 -20.31
N VAL A 69 -2.91 -7.82 -19.62
CA VAL A 69 -3.06 -7.68 -18.16
C VAL A 69 -4.09 -6.62 -17.85
N LYS A 70 -5.00 -6.91 -16.92
CA LYS A 70 -5.98 -5.97 -16.39
C LYS A 70 -5.79 -5.81 -14.89
N LEU A 71 -5.75 -4.56 -14.41
CA LEU A 71 -5.69 -4.24 -12.99
C LEU A 71 -7.09 -4.09 -12.40
N GLU A 72 -7.31 -4.71 -11.24
CA GLU A 72 -8.49 -4.49 -10.40
C GLU A 72 -8.04 -4.08 -9.01
N TYR A 73 -8.69 -3.08 -8.42
CA TYR A 73 -8.27 -2.52 -7.14
C TYR A 73 -9.18 -2.94 -6.00
N THR A 74 -8.56 -3.39 -4.90
CA THR A 74 -9.21 -3.52 -3.61
C THR A 74 -8.69 -2.40 -2.72
N GLN A 75 -9.59 -1.49 -2.32
CA GLN A 75 -9.25 -0.34 -1.49
C GLN A 75 -9.43 -0.64 -0.01
N PHE A 76 -8.46 -0.22 0.79
CA PHE A 76 -8.45 -0.33 2.24
C PHE A 76 -8.44 1.06 2.88
N THR A 77 -8.96 1.18 4.09
CA THR A 77 -9.07 2.44 4.84
C THR A 77 -8.09 2.58 5.99
N ASP A 78 -7.39 1.50 6.31
CA ASP A 78 -6.36 1.42 7.35
C ASP A 78 -5.23 0.48 6.93
N TYR A 79 -4.09 0.54 7.65
CA TYR A 79 -2.91 -0.25 7.33
C TYR A 79 -2.94 -1.70 7.85
N SER A 80 -3.94 -2.08 8.63
CA SER A 80 -3.97 -3.40 9.30
C SER A 80 -4.38 -4.54 8.36
N GLN A 81 -5.14 -4.27 7.31
CA GLN A 81 -5.80 -5.27 6.48
C GLN A 81 -5.05 -5.68 5.20
N PRO A 82 -4.32 -4.80 4.47
CA PRO A 82 -3.84 -5.12 3.12
C PRO A 82 -2.88 -6.31 3.05
N ASN A 83 -2.01 -6.49 4.05
CA ASN A 83 -1.09 -7.63 4.10
C ASN A 83 -1.80 -8.94 4.41
N GLN A 84 -2.84 -8.91 5.26
CA GLN A 84 -3.66 -10.10 5.51
C GLN A 84 -4.41 -10.50 4.25
N ALA A 85 -5.02 -9.55 3.54
CA ALA A 85 -5.71 -9.79 2.27
C ALA A 85 -4.76 -10.39 1.20
N LEU A 86 -3.49 -9.94 1.18
CA LEU A 86 -2.48 -10.53 0.31
C LEU A 86 -2.14 -11.97 0.72
N LEU A 87 -1.95 -12.22 2.02
CA LEU A 87 -1.65 -13.55 2.54
C LEU A 87 -2.80 -14.54 2.25
N ASP A 88 -4.05 -14.10 2.41
CA ASP A 88 -5.24 -14.91 2.17
C ASP A 88 -5.53 -15.12 0.66
N GLY A 89 -4.96 -14.27 -0.21
CA GLY A 89 -5.14 -14.33 -1.66
C GLY A 89 -6.36 -13.58 -2.18
N ASP A 90 -6.92 -12.69 -1.36
CA ASP A 90 -7.99 -11.76 -1.78
C ASP A 90 -7.46 -10.72 -2.76
N VAL A 91 -6.18 -10.37 -2.65
CA VAL A 91 -5.41 -9.59 -3.62
C VAL A 91 -4.15 -10.37 -4.04
N ASP A 92 -3.60 -10.08 -5.21
CA ASP A 92 -2.42 -10.73 -5.77
C ASP A 92 -1.12 -10.02 -5.41
N ILE A 93 -1.19 -8.71 -5.31
CA ILE A 93 -0.13 -7.80 -4.87
C ILE A 93 -0.76 -6.69 -4.02
N ASN A 94 0.04 -6.02 -3.19
CA ASN A 94 -0.38 -4.75 -2.58
C ASN A 94 0.68 -3.67 -2.72
N ALA A 95 0.26 -2.40 -2.66
CA ALA A 95 1.13 -1.24 -2.81
C ALA A 95 0.66 -0.13 -1.85
N PHE A 96 1.09 -0.18 -0.59
CA PHE A 96 0.68 0.77 0.44
C PHE A 96 1.74 1.01 1.52
N GLN A 97 2.75 0.15 1.61
CA GLN A 97 3.65 0.02 2.75
C GLN A 97 5.11 0.25 2.39
N HIS A 98 5.91 0.60 3.37
CA HIS A 98 7.35 0.68 3.27
C HIS A 98 8.05 -0.59 3.81
N TYR A 99 9.35 -0.74 3.54
CA TYR A 99 10.13 -1.92 3.93
C TYR A 99 10.02 -2.24 5.41
N ASN A 100 10.20 -1.26 6.29
CA ASN A 100 10.16 -1.48 7.73
C ASN A 100 8.79 -2.03 8.20
N PHE A 101 7.69 -1.56 7.59
CA PHE A 101 6.34 -2.06 7.88
C PHE A 101 6.19 -3.52 7.43
N LEU A 102 6.61 -3.86 6.20
CA LEU A 102 6.54 -5.22 5.69
C LEU A 102 7.37 -6.19 6.54
N GLU A 103 8.60 -5.83 6.87
CA GLU A 103 9.50 -6.64 7.69
C GLU A 103 8.93 -6.88 9.11
N ASN A 104 8.40 -5.83 9.75
CA ASN A 104 7.78 -5.93 11.06
C ASN A 104 6.51 -6.79 11.03
N TRP A 105 5.65 -6.59 10.03
CA TRP A 105 4.43 -7.36 9.86
C TRP A 105 4.73 -8.86 9.66
N ASN A 106 5.68 -9.19 8.79
CA ASN A 106 6.13 -10.56 8.60
C ASN A 106 6.63 -11.20 9.90
N LYS A 107 7.44 -10.47 10.68
CA LYS A 107 7.94 -10.93 11.97
C LYS A 107 6.81 -11.20 12.96
N GLU A 108 5.85 -10.29 13.08
CA GLU A 108 4.73 -10.41 14.02
C GLU A 108 3.75 -11.53 13.66
N LYS A 109 3.52 -11.73 12.35
CA LYS A 109 2.57 -12.72 11.86
C LYS A 109 3.20 -14.07 11.52
N GLY A 110 4.52 -14.19 11.55
CA GLY A 110 5.22 -15.38 11.09
C GLY A 110 5.01 -15.62 9.59
N ALA A 111 4.87 -14.55 8.82
CA ALA A 111 4.64 -14.57 7.38
C ALA A 111 5.93 -14.27 6.60
N ASP A 112 5.87 -14.43 5.28
CA ASP A 112 7.02 -14.32 4.38
C ASP A 112 6.71 -13.51 3.10
N LEU A 113 5.83 -12.51 3.20
CA LEU A 113 5.57 -11.60 2.09
C LEU A 113 6.86 -10.92 1.64
N VAL A 114 7.02 -10.70 0.34
CA VAL A 114 8.24 -10.14 -0.23
C VAL A 114 7.99 -8.85 -1.00
N SER A 115 8.96 -7.95 -0.98
CA SER A 115 8.98 -6.82 -1.91
C SER A 115 9.32 -7.32 -3.31
N VAL A 116 8.56 -6.88 -4.31
CA VAL A 116 8.80 -7.19 -5.72
C VAL A 116 9.21 -5.96 -6.54
N ALA A 117 8.95 -4.76 -6.04
CA ALA A 117 9.36 -3.50 -6.66
C ALA A 117 9.43 -2.37 -5.64
N ASP A 118 10.41 -1.49 -5.76
CA ASP A 118 10.41 -0.19 -5.08
C ASP A 118 9.44 0.76 -5.78
N THR A 119 8.85 1.71 -5.06
CA THR A 119 7.92 2.66 -5.65
C THR A 119 8.33 4.12 -5.38
N TYR A 120 8.14 4.63 -4.19
CA TYR A 120 8.48 6.01 -3.84
C TYR A 120 8.78 6.13 -2.35
N ILE A 121 9.42 7.21 -1.96
CA ILE A 121 9.43 7.65 -0.57
C ILE A 121 8.45 8.81 -0.40
N ALA A 122 7.68 8.76 0.69
CA ALA A 122 6.78 9.82 1.12
C ALA A 122 7.26 10.34 2.48
N PRO A 123 8.07 11.43 2.53
CA PRO A 123 8.56 11.98 3.79
C PRO A 123 7.43 12.32 4.74
N ILE A 124 7.47 11.76 5.96
CA ILE A 124 6.44 12.02 6.98
C ILE A 124 6.56 13.44 7.52
N ARG A 125 5.46 14.02 8.01
CA ARG A 125 5.41 15.42 8.46
C ARG A 125 4.64 15.58 9.76
N LEU A 126 5.07 16.60 10.52
CA LEU A 126 4.36 17.12 11.69
C LEU A 126 3.49 18.30 11.28
N TYR A 127 2.22 18.27 11.61
CA TYR A 127 1.25 19.31 11.31
C TYR A 127 0.74 19.98 12.58
N SER A 128 0.45 21.28 12.48
CA SER A 128 -0.20 22.03 13.56
C SER A 128 -1.62 21.56 13.80
N GLY A 129 -2.01 21.47 15.05
CA GLY A 129 -3.42 21.43 15.40
C GLY A 129 -4.17 22.64 14.84
N THR A 130 -5.50 22.51 14.72
CA THR A 130 -6.34 23.56 14.13
C THR A 130 -7.36 24.10 15.13
N LYS A 131 -7.70 25.37 14.96
CA LYS A 131 -8.81 26.03 15.66
C LYS A 131 -9.57 26.90 14.65
N ASP A 132 -10.86 26.73 14.57
CA ASP A 132 -11.73 27.46 13.62
C ASP A 132 -11.23 27.33 12.16
N GLY A 133 -10.73 26.13 11.79
CA GLY A 133 -10.19 25.84 10.45
C GLY A 133 -8.80 26.44 10.13
N LYS A 134 -8.13 27.01 11.13
CA LYS A 134 -6.79 27.61 10.98
C LYS A 134 -5.77 26.89 11.84
N ASN A 135 -4.53 26.81 11.36
CA ASN A 135 -3.43 26.29 12.16
C ASN A 135 -3.25 27.10 13.44
N LYS A 136 -3.06 26.41 14.56
CA LYS A 136 -2.76 27.02 15.86
C LYS A 136 -1.33 27.62 15.85
N TYR A 137 -0.41 26.94 15.17
CA TYR A 137 1.02 27.24 15.20
C TYR A 137 1.61 27.32 13.80
N THR A 138 2.68 28.05 13.64
CA THR A 138 3.45 28.20 12.38
C THR A 138 4.90 27.73 12.52
N ASP A 139 5.38 27.52 13.73
CA ASP A 139 6.71 26.98 14.04
C ASP A 139 6.58 25.87 15.10
N VAL A 140 7.46 24.88 15.04
CA VAL A 140 7.57 23.79 16.03
C VAL A 140 7.74 24.33 17.44
N LYS A 141 8.46 25.47 17.60
CA LYS A 141 8.72 26.11 18.90
C LYS A 141 7.46 26.65 19.57
N ASP A 142 6.43 26.96 18.79
CA ASP A 142 5.16 27.50 19.30
C ASP A 142 4.27 26.44 19.95
N ILE A 143 4.56 25.14 19.77
CA ILE A 143 3.86 24.07 20.48
C ILE A 143 4.05 24.29 21.98
N PRO A 144 2.96 24.40 22.79
CA PRO A 144 3.04 24.80 24.18
C PRO A 144 3.66 23.71 25.07
N GLU A 145 4.08 24.12 26.27
CA GLU A 145 4.33 23.19 27.36
C GLU A 145 3.06 22.42 27.70
N ASN A 146 3.20 21.13 28.03
CA ASN A 146 2.11 20.18 28.28
C ASN A 146 1.19 19.98 27.05
N GLY A 147 1.64 20.38 25.84
CA GLY A 147 0.90 20.16 24.59
C GLY A 147 0.76 18.69 24.26
N THR A 148 -0.27 18.36 23.49
CA THR A 148 -0.53 16.99 23.01
C THR A 148 -0.13 16.85 21.56
N ILE A 149 0.67 15.82 21.25
CA ILE A 149 1.05 15.45 19.86
C ILE A 149 0.52 14.06 19.57
N ALA A 150 -0.32 13.92 18.55
CA ALA A 150 -0.78 12.62 18.08
C ALA A 150 0.24 11.99 17.12
N VAL A 151 0.43 10.69 17.25
CA VAL A 151 1.32 9.88 16.39
C VAL A 151 0.63 8.58 15.99
N PRO A 152 1.00 7.95 14.85
CA PRO A 152 0.52 6.60 14.52
C PRO A 152 0.89 5.59 15.61
N ASN A 153 0.04 4.58 15.81
CA ASN A 153 0.23 3.55 16.86
C ASN A 153 0.78 2.22 16.34
N ASP A 154 0.96 2.05 15.02
CA ASP A 154 1.69 0.89 14.54
C ASP A 154 3.18 1.04 14.81
N ALA A 155 3.83 -0.05 15.22
CA ALA A 155 5.20 -0.03 15.74
C ALA A 155 6.21 0.72 14.85
N THR A 156 6.04 0.68 13.54
CA THR A 156 6.99 1.26 12.60
C THR A 156 6.74 2.72 12.30
N ASN A 157 5.47 3.14 12.14
CA ASN A 157 5.13 4.54 11.94
C ASN A 157 5.18 5.33 13.26
N GLU A 158 4.86 4.72 14.42
CA GLU A 158 5.14 5.31 15.74
C GLU A 158 6.61 5.63 15.87
N SER A 159 7.48 4.62 15.65
CA SER A 159 8.93 4.81 15.68
C SER A 159 9.40 5.93 14.75
N ARG A 160 8.93 5.94 13.51
CA ARG A 160 9.25 6.98 12.52
C ARG A 160 8.80 8.37 12.99
N ALA A 161 7.60 8.45 13.57
CA ALA A 161 7.08 9.70 14.14
C ALA A 161 7.92 10.20 15.31
N LEU A 162 8.35 9.31 16.22
CA LEU A 162 9.21 9.68 17.34
C LEU A 162 10.58 10.18 16.87
N TYR A 163 11.21 9.55 15.87
CA TYR A 163 12.43 10.07 15.26
C TYR A 163 12.22 11.42 14.56
N LEU A 164 11.06 11.66 13.97
CA LEU A 164 10.71 12.97 13.42
C LEU A 164 10.63 14.03 14.54
N LEU A 165 9.97 13.71 15.67
CA LEU A 165 9.88 14.61 16.83
C LEU A 165 11.25 14.89 17.47
N GLU A 166 12.14 13.90 17.51
CA GLU A 166 13.52 14.08 17.93
C GLU A 166 14.27 15.02 17.00
N SER A 167 14.16 14.81 15.67
CA SER A 167 14.78 15.67 14.66
C SER A 167 14.25 17.10 14.70
N ALA A 168 12.98 17.27 15.08
CA ALA A 168 12.35 18.57 15.32
C ALA A 168 12.79 19.23 16.65
N GLY A 169 13.58 18.53 17.47
CA GLY A 169 14.08 19.03 18.76
C GLY A 169 13.04 19.05 19.89
N LEU A 170 11.92 18.35 19.74
CA LEU A 170 10.83 18.30 20.72
C LEU A 170 11.09 17.29 21.83
N ILE A 171 11.73 16.16 21.51
CA ILE A 171 12.06 15.08 22.42
C ILE A 171 13.50 14.60 22.18
N LYS A 172 14.03 13.72 23.05
CA LYS A 172 15.20 12.89 22.75
C LYS A 172 14.90 11.44 23.08
N LEU A 173 15.38 10.54 22.23
CA LEU A 173 15.26 9.11 22.40
C LEU A 173 16.53 8.51 23.01
N ASP A 174 16.42 7.33 23.62
CA ASP A 174 17.55 6.52 24.10
C ASP A 174 17.95 5.39 23.15
N VAL A 175 17.24 5.30 22.02
CA VAL A 175 17.52 4.39 20.87
C VAL A 175 17.92 5.21 19.64
N LYS A 176 18.49 4.56 18.61
CA LYS A 176 18.98 5.25 17.41
C LYS A 176 19.03 4.34 16.18
N GLY A 177 19.19 5.00 15.03
CA GLY A 177 19.40 4.33 13.76
C GLY A 177 18.13 3.67 13.24
N LYS A 178 18.10 2.33 13.22
CA LYS A 178 16.96 1.52 12.74
C LYS A 178 16.21 0.82 13.88
N GLU A 179 16.58 1.06 15.13
CA GLU A 179 15.86 0.50 16.26
C GLU A 179 14.46 1.08 16.32
N LEU A 180 13.45 0.23 16.58
CA LEU A 180 12.07 0.70 16.73
C LEU A 180 11.96 1.43 18.07
N ALA A 181 11.66 2.72 18.00
CA ALA A 181 11.38 3.55 19.16
C ALA A 181 9.90 3.42 19.55
N THR A 182 9.63 3.44 20.83
CA THR A 182 8.30 3.58 21.43
C THR A 182 8.28 4.79 22.35
N VAL A 183 7.11 5.21 22.80
CA VAL A 183 6.98 6.32 23.76
C VAL A 183 7.83 6.09 25.02
N ALA A 184 8.04 4.82 25.42
CA ALA A 184 8.90 4.47 26.56
C ALA A 184 10.39 4.81 26.35
N ASN A 185 10.83 4.98 25.10
CA ASN A 185 12.20 5.36 24.76
C ASN A 185 12.45 6.88 24.82
N ILE A 186 11.47 7.67 25.22
CA ILE A 186 11.64 9.12 25.34
C ILE A 186 12.48 9.43 26.59
N LYS A 187 13.73 9.80 26.39
CA LYS A 187 14.71 10.13 27.44
C LYS A 187 14.59 11.57 27.95
N GLU A 188 14.35 12.52 27.04
CA GLU A 188 14.12 13.93 27.37
C GLU A 188 12.84 14.44 26.71
N ASN A 189 12.03 15.12 27.46
CA ASN A 189 10.80 15.78 27.02
C ASN A 189 10.66 17.12 27.76
N LYS A 190 11.41 18.12 27.31
CA LYS A 190 11.55 19.41 28.03
C LYS A 190 10.25 20.20 28.12
N LYS A 191 9.35 20.02 27.16
CA LYS A 191 8.03 20.69 27.15
C LYS A 191 6.95 19.86 27.85
N ASN A 192 7.29 18.71 28.43
CA ASN A 192 6.34 17.77 29.04
C ASN A 192 5.17 17.42 28.10
N LEU A 193 5.49 17.15 26.82
CA LEU A 193 4.49 16.84 25.79
C LEU A 193 3.80 15.50 26.10
N THR A 194 2.52 15.43 25.88
CA THR A 194 1.77 14.17 25.86
C THR A 194 1.80 13.61 24.46
N ILE A 195 2.37 12.40 24.29
CA ILE A 195 2.33 11.68 23.01
C ILE A 195 1.09 10.78 23.02
N SER A 196 0.17 11.02 22.08
CA SER A 196 -1.08 10.27 21.95
C SER A 196 -0.99 9.34 20.74
N GLU A 197 -0.95 8.04 21.00
CA GLU A 197 -0.86 7.00 20.00
C GLU A 197 -2.25 6.69 19.44
N LEU A 198 -2.45 6.86 18.14
CA LEU A 198 -3.73 6.67 17.44
C LEU A 198 -3.50 5.81 16.18
N ASP A 199 -4.55 5.14 15.71
CA ASP A 199 -4.50 4.58 14.36
C ASP A 199 -4.09 5.66 13.37
N ALA A 200 -3.22 5.32 12.41
CA ALA A 200 -2.68 6.28 11.44
C ALA A 200 -3.78 7.03 10.69
N SER A 201 -4.91 6.36 10.38
CA SER A 201 -6.09 6.95 9.73
C SER A 201 -6.80 8.01 10.60
N GLN A 202 -6.61 7.98 11.92
CA GLN A 202 -7.23 8.90 12.86
C GLN A 202 -6.38 10.14 13.16
N THR A 203 -5.10 10.11 12.79
CA THR A 203 -4.18 11.23 13.08
C THR A 203 -4.61 12.56 12.43
N PRO A 204 -5.19 12.63 11.21
CA PRO A 204 -5.71 13.88 10.68
C PRO A 204 -6.85 14.49 11.49
N ALA A 205 -7.80 13.66 11.94
CA ALA A 205 -8.94 14.11 12.71
C ALA A 205 -8.52 14.67 14.07
N SER A 206 -7.45 14.13 14.66
CA SER A 206 -6.91 14.59 15.95
C SER A 206 -6.42 16.03 15.93
N LEU A 207 -6.11 16.61 14.76
CA LEU A 207 -5.66 18.00 14.61
C LEU A 207 -6.69 19.01 15.13
N THR A 208 -7.95 18.65 15.27
CA THR A 208 -8.99 19.53 15.86
C THR A 208 -8.89 19.62 17.37
N SER A 209 -8.28 18.65 18.04
CA SER A 209 -8.17 18.54 19.51
C SER A 209 -6.73 18.57 20.01
N ALA A 210 -5.81 17.94 19.31
CA ALA A 210 -4.38 17.93 19.66
C ALA A 210 -3.72 19.29 19.31
N ASP A 211 -2.52 19.51 19.83
CA ASP A 211 -1.69 20.68 19.47
C ASP A 211 -0.91 20.45 18.18
N ALA A 212 -0.55 19.20 17.91
CA ALA A 212 0.06 18.81 16.65
C ALA A 212 -0.23 17.31 16.39
N ALA A 213 0.01 16.86 15.15
CA ALA A 213 0.00 15.44 14.82
C ALA A 213 1.03 15.13 13.75
N VAL A 214 1.66 13.96 13.86
CA VAL A 214 2.42 13.36 12.78
C VAL A 214 1.45 12.55 11.92
N VAL A 215 1.38 12.89 10.62
CA VAL A 215 0.41 12.31 9.70
C VAL A 215 1.11 11.70 8.50
N ASN A 216 0.80 10.43 8.18
CA ASN A 216 1.27 9.78 6.97
C ASN A 216 0.65 10.40 5.72
N ASN A 217 1.44 10.51 4.63
CA ASN A 217 1.02 11.23 3.43
C ASN A 217 -0.28 10.68 2.79
N THR A 218 -0.55 9.40 2.89
CA THR A 218 -1.84 8.78 2.49
C THR A 218 -3.01 9.57 3.08
N PHE A 219 -3.00 9.73 4.40
CA PHE A 219 -4.09 10.38 5.14
C PHE A 219 -4.05 11.92 5.07
N VAL A 220 -2.89 12.52 4.77
CA VAL A 220 -2.77 13.96 4.46
C VAL A 220 -3.63 14.31 3.24
N ARG A 221 -3.56 13.48 2.19
CA ARG A 221 -4.33 13.67 0.95
C ARG A 221 -5.82 13.47 1.17
N GLU A 222 -6.19 12.35 1.81
CA GLU A 222 -7.59 12.02 2.09
C GLU A 222 -8.28 13.11 2.92
N ALA A 223 -7.57 13.69 3.88
CA ALA A 223 -8.09 14.76 4.73
C ALA A 223 -7.99 16.16 4.10
N GLY A 224 -7.39 16.30 2.91
CA GLY A 224 -7.21 17.59 2.24
C GLY A 224 -6.30 18.56 3.00
N ILE A 225 -5.34 18.04 3.78
CA ILE A 225 -4.39 18.85 4.55
C ILE A 225 -3.38 19.48 3.59
N ASP A 226 -3.18 20.79 3.71
CA ASP A 226 -2.15 21.51 2.97
C ASP A 226 -0.75 21.14 3.50
N TYR A 227 -0.09 20.20 2.83
CA TYR A 227 1.22 19.67 3.25
C TYR A 227 2.33 20.75 3.26
N LYS A 228 2.14 21.87 2.54
CA LYS A 228 3.09 23.00 2.53
C LYS A 228 3.08 23.76 3.86
N LYS A 229 2.05 23.56 4.68
CA LYS A 229 1.91 24.16 6.02
C LYS A 229 2.35 23.23 7.15
N ALA A 230 3.09 22.17 6.84
CA ALA A 230 3.69 21.32 7.86
C ALA A 230 4.67 22.13 8.72
N LEU A 231 4.65 21.90 10.03
CA LEU A 231 5.59 22.52 10.99
C LEU A 231 7.00 21.94 10.83
N PHE A 232 7.09 20.67 10.48
CA PHE A 232 8.35 19.98 10.28
C PHE A 232 8.20 18.83 9.28
N LYS A 233 9.24 18.55 8.51
CA LYS A 233 9.28 17.49 7.49
C LYS A 233 10.48 16.59 7.74
N GLU A 234 10.32 15.31 7.55
CA GLU A 234 11.40 14.32 7.55
C GLU A 234 12.43 14.66 6.47
N GLU A 235 13.69 14.68 6.86
CA GLU A 235 14.80 14.87 5.92
C GLU A 235 15.42 13.52 5.55
N ALA A 236 15.86 13.41 4.29
CA ALA A 236 16.53 12.20 3.82
C ALA A 236 17.88 12.00 4.55
N ASN A 237 18.16 10.76 4.92
CA ASN A 237 19.41 10.35 5.57
C ASN A 237 19.81 8.93 5.14
N GLU A 238 20.91 8.42 5.65
CA GLU A 238 21.43 7.08 5.33
C GLU A 238 20.47 5.92 5.66
N ASN A 239 19.49 6.14 6.54
CA ASN A 239 18.48 5.17 6.93
C ASN A 239 17.18 5.28 6.12
N SER A 240 17.06 6.25 5.20
CA SER A 240 15.79 6.53 4.50
C SER A 240 15.27 5.36 3.66
N LYS A 241 16.15 4.44 3.23
CA LYS A 241 15.72 3.27 2.43
C LYS A 241 14.68 2.40 3.14
N GLN A 242 14.71 2.31 4.46
CA GLN A 242 13.70 1.56 5.22
C GLN A 242 12.27 2.11 5.05
N TRP A 243 12.15 3.37 4.61
CA TRP A 243 10.89 4.09 4.38
C TRP A 243 10.47 4.13 2.90
N TYR A 244 11.22 3.48 2.00
CA TYR A 244 10.78 3.34 0.61
C TYR A 244 9.55 2.46 0.56
N ASN A 245 8.50 2.98 -0.08
CA ASN A 245 7.30 2.21 -0.37
C ASN A 245 7.59 1.21 -1.46
N LEU A 246 6.80 0.16 -1.49
CA LEU A 246 7.04 -1.00 -2.32
C LEU A 246 5.74 -1.64 -2.82
N ILE A 247 5.85 -2.47 -3.83
CA ILE A 247 4.84 -3.45 -4.19
C ILE A 247 5.24 -4.76 -3.51
N ALA A 248 4.31 -5.35 -2.75
CA ALA A 248 4.51 -6.64 -2.11
C ALA A 248 3.71 -7.75 -2.79
N ALA A 249 4.23 -8.96 -2.72
CA ALA A 249 3.59 -10.20 -3.17
C ALA A 249 3.87 -11.34 -2.19
N LYS A 250 3.22 -12.50 -2.36
CA LYS A 250 3.58 -13.74 -1.65
C LYS A 250 4.98 -14.20 -2.05
N ALA A 251 5.69 -14.89 -1.16
CA ALA A 251 7.07 -15.35 -1.43
C ALA A 251 7.17 -16.26 -2.67
N ASP A 252 6.15 -17.03 -2.94
CA ASP A 252 6.10 -17.97 -4.07
C ASP A 252 5.39 -17.41 -5.32
N TRP A 253 5.17 -16.09 -5.40
CA TRP A 253 4.46 -15.43 -6.50
C TRP A 253 4.95 -15.81 -7.89
N LYS A 254 6.26 -16.11 -8.05
CA LYS A 254 6.85 -16.56 -9.32
C LYS A 254 6.37 -17.95 -9.77
N LYS A 255 5.72 -18.70 -8.88
CA LYS A 255 5.13 -20.00 -9.21
C LYS A 255 3.62 -19.89 -9.51
N SER A 256 3.03 -18.71 -9.31
CA SER A 256 1.61 -18.48 -9.58
C SER A 256 1.34 -18.40 -11.09
N ASP A 257 0.09 -18.62 -11.47
CA ASP A 257 -0.40 -18.43 -12.84
C ASP A 257 -0.38 -16.95 -13.28
N LYS A 258 -0.18 -16.02 -12.33
CA LYS A 258 -0.10 -14.57 -12.54
C LYS A 258 1.34 -14.02 -12.55
N ALA A 259 2.36 -14.87 -12.42
CA ALA A 259 3.76 -14.44 -12.33
C ALA A 259 4.18 -13.52 -13.50
N ASP A 260 3.90 -13.92 -14.75
CA ASP A 260 4.19 -13.13 -15.95
C ASP A 260 3.44 -11.78 -15.95
N ALA A 261 2.17 -11.77 -15.51
CA ALA A 261 1.39 -10.55 -15.39
C ALA A 261 1.97 -9.59 -14.34
N ILE A 262 2.39 -10.10 -13.17
CA ILE A 262 3.03 -9.31 -12.13
C ILE A 262 4.37 -8.72 -12.62
N GLU A 263 5.20 -9.50 -13.33
CA GLU A 263 6.44 -8.99 -13.91
C GLU A 263 6.19 -7.86 -14.91
N LYS A 264 5.15 -7.96 -15.74
CA LYS A 264 4.75 -6.89 -16.66
C LYS A 264 4.28 -5.64 -15.93
N ILE A 265 3.53 -5.79 -14.83
CA ILE A 265 3.11 -4.67 -13.98
C ILE A 265 4.32 -3.95 -13.39
N ILE A 266 5.29 -4.69 -12.82
CA ILE A 266 6.52 -4.12 -12.26
C ILE A 266 7.28 -3.34 -13.33
N LYS A 267 7.43 -3.91 -14.53
CA LYS A 267 8.10 -3.25 -15.64
C LYS A 267 7.38 -1.98 -16.09
N ALA A 268 6.04 -2.02 -16.20
CA ALA A 268 5.24 -0.86 -16.55
C ALA A 268 5.30 0.24 -15.47
N TYR A 269 5.32 -0.17 -14.19
CA TYR A 269 5.45 0.76 -13.06
C TYR A 269 6.81 1.48 -13.08
N HIS A 270 7.90 0.78 -13.39
CA HIS A 270 9.27 1.32 -13.42
C HIS A 270 9.61 2.03 -14.73
N THR A 271 8.67 2.77 -15.31
CA THR A 271 8.89 3.59 -16.52
C THR A 271 9.05 5.07 -16.17
N ASP A 272 9.71 5.82 -17.05
CA ASP A 272 9.84 7.27 -16.92
C ASP A 272 8.48 7.97 -16.98
N GLU A 273 7.51 7.39 -17.72
CA GLU A 273 6.14 7.90 -17.78
C GLU A 273 5.42 7.84 -16.43
N VAL A 274 5.53 6.73 -15.71
CA VAL A 274 4.95 6.59 -14.37
C VAL A 274 5.68 7.49 -13.38
N LYS A 275 7.02 7.53 -13.43
CA LYS A 275 7.82 8.44 -12.62
C LYS A 275 7.36 9.89 -12.77
N LYS A 276 7.21 10.35 -14.00
CA LYS A 276 6.73 11.70 -14.33
C LYS A 276 5.33 11.95 -13.76
N VAL A 277 4.40 11.00 -13.89
CA VAL A 277 3.05 11.12 -13.33
C VAL A 277 3.12 11.28 -11.80
N ILE A 278 3.95 10.48 -11.10
CA ILE A 278 4.12 10.61 -9.65
C ILE A 278 4.64 12.01 -9.30
N GLU A 279 5.67 12.50 -9.97
CA GLU A 279 6.26 13.82 -9.72
C GLU A 279 5.26 14.96 -9.97
N GLU A 280 4.53 14.92 -11.08
CA GLU A 280 3.59 15.97 -11.49
C GLU A 280 2.30 15.99 -10.64
N THR A 281 1.78 14.82 -10.25
CA THR A 281 0.52 14.74 -9.52
C THR A 281 0.70 14.78 -8.01
N SER A 282 1.88 14.43 -7.50
CA SER A 282 2.15 14.44 -6.06
C SER A 282 2.57 15.80 -5.52
N ASP A 283 2.90 16.73 -6.40
CA ASP A 283 3.42 18.06 -6.01
C ASP A 283 4.63 17.93 -5.03
N GLY A 284 5.43 16.87 -5.20
CA GLY A 284 6.62 16.57 -4.41
C GLY A 284 6.36 15.86 -3.07
N LEU A 285 5.13 15.42 -2.80
CA LEU A 285 4.84 14.58 -1.63
C LEU A 285 5.44 13.19 -1.78
N ASP A 286 5.31 12.58 -2.95
CA ASP A 286 5.87 11.26 -3.27
C ASP A 286 7.07 11.46 -4.20
N GLN A 287 8.18 10.84 -3.85
CA GLN A 287 9.44 10.93 -4.60
C GLN A 287 9.81 9.53 -5.09
N PRO A 288 9.77 9.28 -6.41
CA PRO A 288 10.16 7.98 -6.98
C PRO A 288 11.58 7.57 -6.57
N VAL A 289 11.79 6.25 -6.33
CA VAL A 289 13.06 5.73 -5.80
C VAL A 289 13.66 4.58 -6.60
N TRP A 290 13.28 4.47 -7.90
CA TRP A 290 13.88 3.53 -8.86
C TRP A 290 14.59 4.26 -9.99
#